data_d661e68ae38a66c916210e4514de4c5f
#
_entry.id   d661e68ae38a66c916210e4514de4c5f
#
_cell.length_a   1.000
_cell.length_b   1.000
_cell.length_c   1.000
_cell.angle_alpha   90.00
_cell.angle_beta   90.00
_cell.angle_gamma   90.00
#
_symmetry.space_group_name_H-M   'P 1'
#
loop_
_entity.id
_entity.type
_entity.pdbx_description
1 polymer ?
#
loop_
_entity_poly.entity_id
_entity_poly.type
_entity_poly.pdbx_seq_one_letter_code
_entity_poly.pdbx_strand_id
1 'polypeptide(L)'
;MKRHSKIVAIQGDSLNSINRKTDTTLLLALEAQRRGYKIYYYETKSLTLVKDKIYALSKEVEFYENKKNFYSIKNLKKIDLSKTTFILMRQNPPFNMDYITATFLLEKISKKTRIVNDPFMVRNMPEKLYSIEFLKLMPPTIFTRSIDEIEKFKKKYKNIVIKPTHGYGGKNILFINKSTNKKKISKYLKKHNHIMAQKFLPQIKLGDKRIFIIGGIIKGAIRRIPMKGSIVSNIGQGGKAVKTILTKRELRIAKIVASDLKKNQIVFA
;
A
#
# COMPACT_ATOMS: atom_id res chain seq x y z
N MET A 1 -22.59 11.50 30.26
CA MET A 1 -21.64 10.96 29.26
C MET A 1 -20.98 12.12 28.52
N LYS A 2 -19.67 12.33 28.68
CA LYS A 2 -18.93 13.30 27.88
C LYS A 2 -18.99 12.85 26.41
N ARG A 3 -19.63 13.62 25.54
CA ARG A 3 -19.57 13.43 24.09
C ARG A 3 -18.09 13.49 23.68
N HIS A 4 -17.46 12.35 23.47
CA HIS A 4 -16.16 12.33 22.83
C HIS A 4 -16.30 13.04 21.49
N SER A 5 -15.50 14.10 21.29
CA SER A 5 -15.50 14.79 20.01
C SER A 5 -15.17 13.78 18.92
N LYS A 6 -16.04 13.66 17.91
CA LYS A 6 -15.80 12.77 16.76
C LYS A 6 -14.58 13.27 15.97
N ILE A 7 -13.42 12.72 16.23
CA ILE A 7 -12.14 13.10 15.59
C ILE A 7 -11.59 11.93 14.78
N VAL A 8 -11.27 12.19 13.54
CA VAL A 8 -10.45 11.31 12.69
C VAL A 8 -9.10 11.97 12.49
N ALA A 9 -8.03 11.27 12.85
CA ALA A 9 -6.68 11.67 12.51
C ALA A 9 -6.23 10.92 11.24
N ILE A 10 -5.67 11.64 10.29
CA ILE A 10 -5.14 11.06 9.05
C ILE A 10 -3.63 11.28 9.02
N GLN A 11 -2.87 10.19 9.08
CA GLN A 11 -1.44 10.18 8.83
C GLN A 11 -1.20 10.03 7.33
N GLY A 12 -0.66 11.03 6.69
CA GLY A 12 -0.43 11.02 5.25
C GLY A 12 0.85 11.75 4.86
N ASP A 13 1.08 11.86 3.57
CA ASP A 13 2.11 12.72 3.00
C ASP A 13 1.62 14.17 2.96
N SER A 14 2.37 15.09 2.34
CA SER A 14 1.92 16.47 2.19
C SER A 14 0.52 16.55 1.54
N LEU A 15 -0.38 17.38 2.09
CA LEU A 15 -1.71 17.61 1.52
C LEU A 15 -1.67 17.97 0.03
N ASN A 16 -0.62 18.71 -0.40
CA ASN A 16 -0.43 19.09 -1.80
C ASN A 16 -0.11 17.90 -2.72
N SER A 17 0.31 16.75 -2.18
CA SER A 17 0.61 15.54 -2.95
C SER A 17 -0.63 14.69 -3.24
N ILE A 18 -1.78 15.00 -2.65
CA ILE A 18 -3.02 14.26 -2.84
C ILE A 18 -3.54 14.46 -4.27
N ASN A 19 -3.58 13.37 -5.03
CA ASN A 19 -4.20 13.38 -6.34
C ASN A 19 -5.70 13.22 -6.22
N ARG A 20 -6.47 14.29 -6.47
CA ARG A 20 -7.93 14.32 -6.34
C ARG A 20 -8.67 13.23 -7.11
N LYS A 21 -8.12 12.77 -8.24
CA LYS A 21 -8.78 11.78 -9.10
C LYS A 21 -8.55 10.33 -8.68
N THR A 22 -7.46 10.08 -7.93
CA THR A 22 -7.01 8.69 -7.69
C THR A 22 -6.73 8.38 -6.23
N ASP A 23 -6.59 9.38 -5.36
CA ASP A 23 -6.27 9.16 -3.95
C ASP A 23 -7.54 8.93 -3.13
N THR A 24 -7.66 7.73 -2.60
CA THR A 24 -8.79 7.36 -1.73
C THR A 24 -8.77 8.07 -0.38
N THR A 25 -7.68 8.72 0.02
CA THR A 25 -7.60 9.51 1.25
C THR A 25 -8.61 10.65 1.25
N LEU A 26 -8.75 11.34 0.11
CA LEU A 26 -9.75 12.39 -0.05
C LEU A 26 -11.17 11.85 0.15
N LEU A 27 -11.51 10.72 -0.48
CA LEU A 27 -12.83 10.11 -0.35
C LEU A 27 -13.13 9.70 1.08
N LEU A 28 -12.15 9.13 1.79
CA LEU A 28 -12.30 8.75 3.20
C LEU A 28 -12.48 9.98 4.10
N ALA A 29 -11.75 11.06 3.84
CA ALA A 29 -11.88 12.31 4.59
C ALA A 29 -13.25 12.97 4.39
N LEU A 30 -13.73 13.05 3.14
CA LEU A 30 -15.06 13.58 2.81
C LEU A 30 -16.17 12.75 3.48
N GLU A 31 -16.07 11.43 3.43
CA GLU A 31 -17.06 10.56 4.09
C GLU A 31 -17.02 10.72 5.63
N ALA A 32 -15.84 10.86 6.22
CA ALA A 32 -15.72 11.13 7.65
C ALA A 32 -16.37 12.49 8.01
N GLN A 33 -16.14 13.54 7.24
CA GLN A 33 -16.79 14.84 7.43
C GLN A 33 -18.32 14.74 7.31
N ARG A 34 -18.83 14.02 6.30
CA ARG A 34 -20.27 13.79 6.11
C ARG A 34 -20.91 13.11 7.34
N ARG A 35 -20.13 12.29 8.06
CA ARG A 35 -20.55 11.65 9.32
C ARG A 35 -20.34 12.52 10.56
N GLY A 36 -19.94 13.79 10.39
CA GLY A 36 -19.73 14.76 11.46
C GLY A 36 -18.42 14.61 12.20
N TYR A 37 -17.40 13.99 11.61
CA TYR A 37 -16.07 13.94 12.18
C TYR A 37 -15.26 15.18 11.82
N LYS A 38 -14.50 15.71 12.78
CA LYS A 38 -13.42 16.66 12.53
C LYS A 38 -12.20 15.92 12.04
N ILE A 39 -11.53 16.45 11.02
CA ILE A 39 -10.34 15.85 10.44
C ILE A 39 -9.09 16.58 10.92
N TYR A 40 -8.16 15.83 11.51
CA TYR A 40 -6.81 16.27 11.83
C TYR A 40 -5.82 15.54 10.95
N TYR A 41 -5.12 16.26 10.09
CA TYR A 41 -4.15 15.71 9.14
C TYR A 41 -2.74 16.00 9.60
N TYR A 42 -1.86 14.97 9.57
CA TYR A 42 -0.46 15.11 9.96
C TYR A 42 0.46 14.21 9.13
N GLU A 43 1.73 14.60 9.06
CA GLU A 43 2.78 13.82 8.43
C GLU A 43 3.54 13.01 9.48
N THR A 44 4.15 11.88 9.11
CA THR A 44 4.88 10.98 10.04
C THR A 44 5.94 11.71 10.86
N LYS A 45 6.64 12.70 10.25
CA LYS A 45 7.67 13.49 10.92
C LYS A 45 7.16 14.31 12.12
N SER A 46 5.85 14.51 12.26
CA SER A 46 5.25 15.26 13.37
C SER A 46 4.89 14.38 14.57
N LEU A 47 5.05 13.07 14.47
CA LEU A 47 4.82 12.15 15.58
C LEU A 47 5.83 12.37 16.70
N THR A 48 5.33 12.43 17.93
CA THR A 48 6.16 12.62 19.12
C THR A 48 5.64 11.76 20.25
N LEU A 49 6.50 10.90 20.82
CA LEU A 49 6.22 10.18 22.06
C LEU A 49 6.69 11.05 23.23
N VAL A 50 5.77 11.34 24.15
CA VAL A 50 6.11 11.98 25.43
C VAL A 50 5.50 11.14 26.54
N LYS A 51 6.35 10.57 27.40
CA LYS A 51 5.94 9.61 28.42
C LYS A 51 5.24 8.41 27.77
N ASP A 52 3.93 8.25 27.95
CA ASP A 52 3.09 7.16 27.43
C ASP A 52 2.08 7.62 26.36
N LYS A 53 2.19 8.86 25.88
CA LYS A 53 1.26 9.49 24.94
C LYS A 53 1.94 9.79 23.61
N ILE A 54 1.19 9.56 22.54
CA ILE A 54 1.60 9.92 21.18
C ILE A 54 0.87 11.18 20.75
N TYR A 55 1.64 12.19 20.43
CA TYR A 55 1.17 13.46 19.92
C TYR A 55 1.54 13.62 18.45
N ALA A 56 0.76 14.40 17.73
CA ALA A 56 1.12 14.90 16.41
C ALA A 56 0.76 16.37 16.28
N LEU A 57 1.68 17.16 15.72
CA LEU A 57 1.35 18.51 15.27
C LEU A 57 0.53 18.36 14.00
N SER A 58 -0.77 18.64 14.10
CA SER A 58 -1.78 18.32 13.10
C SER A 58 -2.48 19.57 12.60
N LYS A 59 -2.80 19.57 11.31
CA LYS A 59 -3.66 20.57 10.68
C LYS A 59 -5.12 20.14 10.83
N GLU A 60 -5.99 20.97 11.40
CA GLU A 60 -7.43 20.79 11.29
C GLU A 60 -7.84 21.17 9.88
N VAL A 61 -8.32 20.19 9.11
CA VAL A 61 -8.58 20.33 7.67
C VAL A 61 -10.04 20.12 7.35
N GLU A 62 -10.56 20.96 6.49
CA GLU A 62 -11.85 20.76 5.83
C GLU A 62 -11.61 20.46 4.36
N PHE A 63 -12.15 19.34 3.87
CA PHE A 63 -12.01 18.89 2.48
C PHE A 63 -13.27 19.23 1.67
N TYR A 64 -13.11 19.47 0.39
CA TYR A 64 -14.16 19.82 -0.55
C TYR A 64 -14.08 18.97 -1.82
N GLU A 65 -15.22 18.43 -2.26
CA GLU A 65 -15.27 17.60 -3.45
C GLU A 65 -15.09 18.42 -4.74
N ASN A 66 -15.83 19.55 -4.86
CA ASN A 66 -16.02 20.27 -6.11
C ASN A 66 -15.34 21.65 -6.17
N LYS A 67 -14.50 22.01 -5.19
CA LYS A 67 -13.79 23.30 -5.21
C LYS A 67 -12.43 23.18 -5.91
N LYS A 68 -11.97 24.25 -6.54
CA LYS A 68 -10.62 24.35 -7.12
C LYS A 68 -9.58 24.01 -6.05
N ASN A 69 -9.67 24.64 -4.90
CA ASN A 69 -8.93 24.27 -3.69
C ASN A 69 -9.73 23.22 -2.94
N PHE A 70 -9.31 21.98 -3.01
CA PHE A 70 -10.05 20.85 -2.44
C PHE A 70 -9.89 20.67 -0.93
N TYR A 71 -9.15 21.54 -0.26
CA TYR A 71 -9.04 21.61 1.19
C TYR A 71 -8.79 23.04 1.69
N SER A 72 -9.13 23.29 2.95
CA SER A 72 -8.69 24.45 3.71
C SER A 72 -8.16 24.02 5.08
N ILE A 73 -7.15 24.72 5.56
CA ILE A 73 -6.58 24.52 6.90
C ILE A 73 -7.21 25.54 7.84
N LYS A 74 -7.91 25.09 8.89
CA LYS A 74 -8.55 25.96 9.89
C LYS A 74 -7.56 26.40 10.96
N ASN A 75 -6.80 25.44 11.49
CA ASN A 75 -5.78 25.71 12.51
C ASN A 75 -4.68 24.64 12.51
N LEU A 76 -3.61 24.91 13.26
CA LEU A 76 -2.52 23.99 13.54
C LEU A 76 -2.52 23.70 15.05
N LYS A 77 -2.62 22.42 15.42
CA LYS A 77 -2.74 22.02 16.82
C LYS A 77 -1.95 20.73 17.11
N LYS A 78 -1.26 20.71 18.24
CA LYS A 78 -0.71 19.47 18.79
C LYS A 78 -1.85 18.68 19.45
N ILE A 79 -2.17 17.50 18.91
CA ILE A 79 -3.23 16.65 19.44
C ILE A 79 -2.67 15.37 20.05
N ASP A 80 -3.31 14.88 21.09
CA ASP A 80 -3.10 13.55 21.66
C ASP A 80 -3.85 12.52 20.79
N LEU A 81 -3.12 11.71 20.06
CA LEU A 81 -3.68 10.74 19.12
C LEU A 81 -4.51 9.66 19.80
N SER A 82 -4.24 9.35 21.09
CA SER A 82 -5.03 8.38 21.84
C SER A 82 -6.46 8.84 22.14
N LYS A 83 -6.74 10.14 21.96
CA LYS A 83 -8.07 10.75 22.15
C LYS A 83 -8.87 10.86 20.85
N THR A 84 -8.35 10.38 19.74
CA THR A 84 -9.07 10.35 18.46
C THR A 84 -10.02 9.15 18.42
N THR A 85 -11.08 9.23 17.62
CA THR A 85 -12.00 8.10 17.43
C THR A 85 -11.33 6.99 16.65
N PHE A 86 -10.60 7.36 15.58
CA PHE A 86 -9.72 6.46 14.86
C PHE A 86 -8.65 7.21 14.07
N ILE A 87 -7.61 6.49 13.68
CA ILE A 87 -6.49 6.99 12.89
C ILE A 87 -6.46 6.22 11.58
N LEU A 88 -6.35 6.94 10.46
CA LEU A 88 -6.10 6.37 9.15
C LEU A 88 -4.61 6.50 8.82
N MET A 89 -3.90 5.39 8.68
CA MET A 89 -2.54 5.35 8.15
C MET A 89 -2.59 5.39 6.62
N ARG A 90 -2.30 6.54 6.05
CA ARG A 90 -2.44 6.81 4.60
C ARG A 90 -1.17 7.31 3.93
N GLN A 91 -0.04 7.35 4.65
CA GLN A 91 1.25 7.67 4.03
C GLN A 91 1.59 6.67 2.92
N ASN A 92 2.15 7.18 1.84
CA ASN A 92 2.62 6.35 0.74
C ASN A 92 3.98 5.70 1.08
N PRO A 93 4.38 4.62 0.40
CA PRO A 93 5.76 4.17 0.42
C PRO A 93 6.73 5.29 0.01
N PRO A 94 8.02 5.25 0.41
CA PRO A 94 8.78 4.02 0.62
C PRO A 94 8.56 3.38 1.99
N PHE A 95 8.58 2.06 2.02
CA PHE A 95 8.57 1.28 3.26
C PHE A 95 10.00 1.24 3.81
N ASN A 96 10.38 2.31 4.47
CA ASN A 96 11.70 2.58 5.04
C ASN A 96 11.63 2.65 6.57
N MET A 97 12.74 2.98 7.22
CA MET A 97 12.80 3.06 8.68
C MET A 97 11.88 4.13 9.28
N ASP A 98 11.65 5.26 8.58
CA ASP A 98 10.70 6.28 9.04
C ASP A 98 9.27 5.74 9.06
N TYR A 99 8.91 5.00 7.98
CA TYR A 99 7.63 4.32 7.92
C TYR A 99 7.47 3.31 9.06
N ILE A 100 8.48 2.47 9.28
CA ILE A 100 8.50 1.46 10.34
C ILE A 100 8.44 2.13 11.72
N THR A 101 9.21 3.19 11.96
CA THR A 101 9.20 3.95 13.22
C THR A 101 7.81 4.51 13.51
N ALA A 102 7.14 5.08 12.51
CA ALA A 102 5.77 5.56 12.68
C ALA A 102 4.80 4.44 13.10
N THR A 103 4.96 3.22 12.57
CA THR A 103 4.15 2.07 12.99
C THR A 103 4.37 1.68 14.45
N PHE A 104 5.63 1.68 14.93
CA PHE A 104 5.93 1.41 16.34
C PHE A 104 5.31 2.45 17.28
N LEU A 105 5.42 3.72 16.93
CA LEU A 105 4.83 4.79 17.72
C LEU A 105 3.29 4.66 17.80
N LEU A 106 2.64 4.41 16.67
CA LEU A 106 1.18 4.27 16.64
C LEU A 106 0.71 3.00 17.36
N GLU A 107 1.44 1.89 17.26
CA GLU A 107 1.11 0.65 17.94
C GLU A 107 0.97 0.85 19.46
N LYS A 108 1.78 1.73 20.05
CA LYS A 108 1.72 2.06 21.49
C LYS A 108 0.34 2.51 21.97
N ILE A 109 -0.46 3.07 21.08
CA ILE A 109 -1.81 3.56 21.40
C ILE A 109 -2.93 2.74 20.75
N SER A 110 -2.63 1.63 20.07
CA SER A 110 -3.62 0.81 19.36
C SER A 110 -4.73 0.24 20.25
N LYS A 111 -4.45 0.07 21.55
CA LYS A 111 -5.46 -0.30 22.56
C LYS A 111 -6.37 0.84 23.00
N LYS A 112 -5.99 2.10 22.74
CA LYS A 112 -6.73 3.30 23.16
C LYS A 112 -7.53 3.94 22.02
N THR A 113 -7.06 3.80 20.79
CA THR A 113 -7.74 4.29 19.60
C THR A 113 -7.60 3.29 18.45
N ARG A 114 -8.64 3.17 17.63
CA ARG A 114 -8.60 2.28 16.47
C ARG A 114 -7.72 2.85 15.37
N ILE A 115 -6.76 2.06 14.88
CA ILE A 115 -5.86 2.46 13.80
C ILE A 115 -6.10 1.57 12.59
N VAL A 116 -6.19 2.14 11.41
CA VAL A 116 -6.52 1.45 10.17
C VAL A 116 -5.44 1.73 9.11
N ASN A 117 -4.74 0.72 8.61
CA ASN A 117 -4.71 -0.67 9.08
C ASN A 117 -3.95 -0.77 10.40
N ASP A 118 -4.02 -1.95 11.06
CA ASP A 118 -3.27 -2.19 12.29
C ASP A 118 -1.76 -1.96 12.08
N PRO A 119 -1.08 -1.14 12.91
CA PRO A 119 0.32 -0.76 12.69
C PRO A 119 1.30 -1.93 12.77
N PHE A 120 1.06 -2.89 13.67
CA PHE A 120 1.88 -4.09 13.79
C PHE A 120 1.79 -4.94 12.52
N MET A 121 0.57 -5.13 12.02
CA MET A 121 0.34 -5.94 10.82
C MET A 121 0.85 -5.24 9.55
N VAL A 122 0.67 -3.93 9.43
CA VAL A 122 1.24 -3.15 8.32
C VAL A 122 2.76 -3.33 8.24
N ARG A 123 3.44 -3.29 9.38
CA ARG A 123 4.91 -3.49 9.47
C ARG A 123 5.32 -4.91 9.10
N ASN A 124 4.57 -5.91 9.54
CA ASN A 124 4.91 -7.33 9.38
C ASN A 124 4.39 -7.95 8.08
N MET A 125 3.55 -7.24 7.31
CA MET A 125 2.96 -7.71 6.06
C MET A 125 3.32 -6.81 4.87
N PRO A 126 4.64 -6.57 4.56
CA PRO A 126 5.01 -5.77 3.40
C PRO A 126 4.54 -6.45 2.10
N GLU A 127 4.04 -5.66 1.16
CA GLU A 127 3.32 -6.09 -0.06
C GLU A 127 3.84 -7.38 -0.71
N LYS A 128 5.15 -7.47 -0.97
CA LYS A 128 5.72 -8.63 -1.67
C LYS A 128 6.12 -9.76 -0.73
N LEU A 129 6.61 -9.44 0.47
CA LEU A 129 7.03 -10.47 1.42
C LEU A 129 5.82 -11.20 2.01
N TYR A 130 4.72 -10.51 2.27
CA TYR A 130 3.47 -11.14 2.67
C TYR A 130 2.96 -12.17 1.64
N SER A 131 3.24 -11.97 0.35
CA SER A 131 2.85 -12.93 -0.68
C SER A 131 3.51 -14.31 -0.54
N ILE A 132 4.54 -14.47 0.31
CA ILE A 132 5.20 -15.76 0.60
C ILE A 132 4.19 -16.76 1.18
N GLU A 133 3.22 -16.30 1.95
CA GLU A 133 2.15 -17.14 2.52
C GLU A 133 1.27 -17.77 1.42
N PHE A 134 1.32 -17.25 0.21
CA PHE A 134 0.49 -17.66 -0.92
C PHE A 134 1.28 -18.19 -2.13
N LEU A 135 2.49 -18.69 -1.93
CA LEU A 135 3.35 -19.16 -3.04
C LEU A 135 2.67 -20.20 -3.94
N LYS A 136 1.81 -21.07 -3.38
CA LYS A 136 1.03 -22.05 -4.14
C LYS A 136 -0.01 -21.43 -5.09
N LEU A 137 -0.39 -20.18 -4.84
CA LEU A 137 -1.35 -19.42 -5.66
C LEU A 137 -0.65 -18.47 -6.64
N MET A 138 0.66 -18.40 -6.60
CA MET A 138 1.49 -17.50 -7.40
C MET A 138 2.13 -18.25 -8.60
N PRO A 139 2.54 -17.53 -9.64
CA PRO A 139 3.50 -18.08 -10.60
C PRO A 139 4.78 -18.51 -9.88
N PRO A 140 5.58 -19.42 -10.46
CA PRO A 140 6.88 -19.77 -9.90
C PRO A 140 7.67 -18.54 -9.48
N THR A 141 8.06 -18.49 -8.21
CA THR A 141 8.66 -17.33 -7.57
C THR A 141 9.78 -17.75 -6.63
N ILE A 142 10.86 -16.98 -6.59
CA ILE A 142 11.91 -17.08 -5.58
C ILE A 142 12.21 -15.70 -4.99
N PHE A 143 12.64 -15.68 -3.74
CA PHE A 143 13.15 -14.49 -3.06
C PHE A 143 14.63 -14.74 -2.78
N THR A 144 15.51 -13.90 -3.33
CA THR A 144 16.94 -14.15 -3.25
C THR A 144 17.78 -12.88 -3.43
N ARG A 145 19.03 -12.95 -3.01
CA ARG A 145 20.12 -12.02 -3.33
C ARG A 145 21.24 -12.70 -4.12
N SER A 146 21.14 -14.01 -4.35
CA SER A 146 22.13 -14.80 -5.05
C SER A 146 21.97 -14.68 -6.57
N ILE A 147 23.04 -14.29 -7.25
CA ILE A 147 23.08 -14.25 -8.73
C ILE A 147 22.89 -15.65 -9.30
N ASP A 148 23.51 -16.67 -8.70
CA ASP A 148 23.47 -18.02 -9.20
C ASP A 148 22.07 -18.63 -9.10
N GLU A 149 21.33 -18.34 -8.03
CA GLU A 149 19.92 -18.74 -7.92
C GLU A 149 19.06 -18.05 -8.98
N ILE A 150 19.31 -16.77 -9.29
CA ILE A 150 18.61 -16.07 -10.37
C ILE A 150 18.95 -16.69 -11.73
N GLU A 151 20.20 -17.04 -11.97
CA GLU A 151 20.63 -17.68 -13.23
C GLU A 151 20.01 -19.08 -13.40
N LYS A 152 19.98 -19.90 -12.33
CA LYS A 152 19.27 -21.19 -12.33
C LYS A 152 17.79 -21.01 -12.64
N PHE A 153 17.15 -20.03 -12.01
CA PHE A 153 15.75 -19.71 -12.22
C PHE A 153 15.48 -19.22 -13.65
N LYS A 154 16.35 -18.34 -14.18
CA LYS A 154 16.33 -17.90 -15.59
C LYS A 154 16.50 -19.06 -16.56
N LYS A 155 17.45 -19.97 -16.32
CA LYS A 155 17.67 -21.17 -17.14
C LYS A 155 16.40 -22.01 -17.22
N LYS A 156 15.70 -22.20 -16.08
CA LYS A 156 14.48 -23.00 -15.99
C LYS A 156 13.28 -22.34 -16.71
N TYR A 157 13.05 -21.05 -16.50
CA TYR A 157 11.83 -20.38 -16.97
C TYR A 157 12.04 -19.48 -18.20
N LYS A 158 13.26 -19.30 -18.68
CA LYS A 158 13.68 -18.51 -19.87
C LYS A 158 13.40 -17.01 -19.74
N ASN A 159 12.14 -16.64 -19.48
CA ASN A 159 11.68 -15.26 -19.28
C ASN A 159 11.20 -15.08 -17.84
N ILE A 160 11.82 -14.16 -17.12
CA ILE A 160 11.50 -13.84 -15.73
C ILE A 160 11.45 -12.33 -15.53
N VAL A 161 10.82 -11.90 -14.46
CA VAL A 161 10.89 -10.52 -13.98
C VAL A 161 11.51 -10.50 -12.59
N ILE A 162 12.36 -9.52 -12.32
CA ILE A 162 12.86 -9.25 -10.97
C ILE A 162 12.34 -7.91 -10.46
N LYS A 163 12.01 -7.89 -9.19
CA LYS A 163 11.35 -6.76 -8.52
C LYS A 163 12.01 -6.55 -7.16
N PRO A 164 12.27 -5.31 -6.71
CA PRO A 164 12.73 -5.07 -5.33
C PRO A 164 11.67 -5.55 -4.34
N THR A 165 12.06 -6.21 -3.24
CA THR A 165 11.13 -6.69 -2.22
C THR A 165 10.31 -5.57 -1.58
N HIS A 166 10.93 -4.40 -1.36
CA HIS A 166 10.28 -3.22 -0.80
C HIS A 166 9.91 -2.16 -1.84
N GLY A 167 9.93 -2.52 -3.13
CA GLY A 167 9.50 -1.62 -4.22
C GLY A 167 7.97 -1.52 -4.31
N TYR A 168 7.47 -0.45 -4.89
CA TYR A 168 6.05 -0.15 -5.06
C TYR A 168 5.74 0.49 -6.41
N GLY A 169 4.45 0.55 -6.76
CA GLY A 169 3.97 1.29 -7.94
C GLY A 169 4.47 0.78 -9.30
N GLY A 170 5.01 -0.44 -9.39
CA GLY A 170 5.58 -0.98 -10.63
C GLY A 170 6.96 -0.43 -10.96
N LYS A 171 7.57 0.38 -10.08
CA LYS A 171 8.90 0.95 -10.29
C LYS A 171 9.99 -0.12 -10.16
N ASN A 172 11.07 0.05 -10.93
CA ASN A 172 12.26 -0.81 -10.89
C ASN A 172 11.98 -2.30 -11.18
N ILE A 173 10.95 -2.63 -11.95
CA ILE A 173 10.76 -3.98 -12.47
C ILE A 173 11.70 -4.18 -13.65
N LEU A 174 12.53 -5.24 -13.60
CA LEU A 174 13.44 -5.59 -14.68
C LEU A 174 13.02 -6.91 -15.31
N PHE A 175 12.76 -6.87 -16.61
CA PHE A 175 12.56 -8.07 -17.42
C PHE A 175 13.91 -8.70 -17.77
N ILE A 176 14.01 -10.00 -17.63
CA ILE A 176 15.20 -10.81 -17.87
C ILE A 176 14.83 -11.95 -18.82
N ASN A 177 15.62 -12.10 -19.86
CA ASN A 177 15.53 -13.18 -20.83
C ASN A 177 16.90 -13.87 -21.04
N LYS A 178 16.99 -14.76 -22.00
CA LYS A 178 18.24 -15.51 -22.32
C LYS A 178 19.43 -14.57 -22.59
N SER A 179 19.22 -13.44 -23.28
CA SER A 179 20.29 -12.51 -23.68
C SER A 179 20.75 -11.58 -22.52
N THR A 180 20.03 -11.55 -21.40
CA THR A 180 20.40 -10.72 -20.25
C THR A 180 21.64 -11.28 -19.56
N ASN A 181 22.74 -10.53 -19.55
CA ASN A 181 24.01 -10.95 -18.96
C ASN A 181 24.04 -10.80 -17.42
N LYS A 182 24.94 -11.56 -16.79
CA LYS A 182 25.14 -11.54 -15.32
C LYS A 182 25.49 -10.14 -14.78
N LYS A 183 26.23 -9.33 -15.54
CA LYS A 183 26.64 -7.97 -15.12
C LYS A 183 25.43 -7.06 -14.86
N LYS A 184 24.39 -7.15 -15.72
CA LYS A 184 23.14 -6.40 -15.54
C LYS A 184 22.38 -6.83 -14.26
N ILE A 185 22.33 -8.15 -13.99
CA ILE A 185 21.71 -8.69 -12.79
C ILE A 185 22.49 -8.26 -11.56
N SER A 186 23.82 -8.36 -11.58
CA SER A 186 24.70 -7.94 -10.48
C SER A 186 24.50 -6.45 -10.14
N LYS A 187 24.48 -5.56 -11.17
CA LYS A 187 24.22 -4.13 -10.98
C LYS A 187 22.87 -3.89 -10.32
N TYR A 188 21.85 -4.65 -10.71
CA TYR A 188 20.52 -4.55 -10.13
C TYR A 188 20.51 -4.98 -8.65
N LEU A 189 21.16 -6.11 -8.31
CA LEU A 189 21.25 -6.60 -6.93
C LEU A 189 22.03 -5.66 -6.01
N LYS A 190 23.12 -5.04 -6.50
CA LYS A 190 23.86 -4.01 -5.74
C LYS A 190 22.96 -2.84 -5.33
N LYS A 191 21.98 -2.49 -6.16
CA LYS A 191 21.04 -1.38 -5.89
C LYS A 191 19.89 -1.78 -4.98
N HIS A 192 19.39 -3.03 -5.07
CA HIS A 192 18.11 -3.41 -4.49
C HIS A 192 18.19 -4.52 -3.43
N ASN A 193 19.39 -5.05 -3.15
CA ASN A 193 19.59 -6.14 -2.20
C ASN A 193 18.75 -7.39 -2.53
N HIS A 194 17.89 -7.84 -1.60
CA HIS A 194 16.97 -8.95 -1.85
C HIS A 194 15.90 -8.55 -2.86
N ILE A 195 15.60 -9.48 -3.75
CA ILE A 195 14.60 -9.32 -4.80
C ILE A 195 13.63 -10.50 -4.83
N MET A 196 12.45 -10.24 -5.38
CA MET A 196 11.53 -11.27 -5.86
C MET A 196 11.82 -11.53 -7.33
N ALA A 197 12.23 -12.76 -7.69
CA ALA A 197 12.27 -13.20 -9.09
C ALA A 197 11.06 -14.09 -9.37
N GLN A 198 10.37 -13.84 -10.47
CA GLN A 198 9.12 -14.51 -10.81
C GLN A 198 9.06 -14.85 -12.30
N LYS A 199 8.51 -16.03 -12.65
CA LYS A 199 8.25 -16.40 -14.03
C LYS A 199 7.42 -15.29 -14.70
N PHE A 200 7.88 -14.83 -15.87
CA PHE A 200 7.14 -13.84 -16.65
C PHE A 200 5.85 -14.45 -17.21
N LEU A 201 4.76 -13.73 -17.08
CA LEU A 201 3.45 -14.09 -17.62
C LEU A 201 3.15 -13.18 -18.81
N PRO A 202 3.18 -13.69 -20.07
CA PRO A 202 2.91 -12.89 -21.28
C PRO A 202 1.51 -12.28 -21.28
N GLN A 203 0.58 -12.87 -20.54
CA GLN A 203 -0.81 -12.40 -20.37
C GLN A 203 -0.92 -11.01 -19.76
N ILE A 204 0.19 -10.47 -19.20
CA ILE A 204 0.23 -9.07 -18.72
C ILE A 204 -0.17 -8.06 -19.82
N LYS A 205 0.00 -8.40 -21.09
CA LYS A 205 -0.47 -7.59 -22.23
C LYS A 205 -1.98 -7.36 -22.20
N LEU A 206 -2.74 -8.29 -21.64
CA LEU A 206 -4.18 -8.20 -21.42
C LEU A 206 -4.55 -7.44 -20.15
N GLY A 207 -3.54 -7.06 -19.37
CA GLY A 207 -3.67 -6.42 -18.08
C GLY A 207 -3.67 -7.36 -16.89
N ASP A 208 -3.58 -6.77 -15.71
CA ASP A 208 -3.78 -7.44 -14.43
C ASP A 208 -5.11 -7.05 -13.79
N LYS A 209 -5.63 -7.86 -12.88
CA LYS A 209 -6.81 -7.50 -12.08
C LYS A 209 -6.38 -7.07 -10.69
N ARG A 210 -6.82 -5.87 -10.30
CA ARG A 210 -6.73 -5.40 -8.93
C ARG A 210 -8.06 -5.64 -8.23
N ILE A 211 -8.02 -6.42 -7.16
CA ILE A 211 -9.18 -6.75 -6.33
C ILE A 211 -9.14 -5.87 -5.09
N PHE A 212 -10.28 -5.30 -4.71
CA PHE A 212 -10.43 -4.49 -3.51
C PHE A 212 -11.10 -5.31 -2.41
N ILE A 213 -10.42 -5.43 -1.28
CA ILE A 213 -10.90 -6.15 -0.10
C ILE A 213 -11.01 -5.15 1.04
N ILE A 214 -12.19 -5.08 1.68
CA ILE A 214 -12.45 -4.20 2.81
C ILE A 214 -13.08 -5.02 3.93
N GLY A 215 -12.42 -5.06 5.09
CA GLY A 215 -12.89 -5.83 6.24
C GLY A 215 -13.06 -7.33 5.95
N GLY A 216 -12.23 -7.90 5.07
CA GLY A 216 -12.31 -9.29 4.64
C GLY A 216 -13.43 -9.56 3.60
N ILE A 217 -14.07 -8.53 3.07
CA ILE A 217 -15.11 -8.63 2.04
C ILE A 217 -14.57 -8.14 0.70
N ILE A 218 -14.75 -8.93 -0.36
CA ILE A 218 -14.40 -8.53 -1.72
C ILE A 218 -15.43 -7.50 -2.20
N LYS A 219 -15.00 -6.26 -2.41
CA LYS A 219 -15.88 -5.14 -2.80
C LYS A 219 -15.92 -4.89 -4.30
N GLY A 220 -14.92 -5.37 -5.04
CA GLY A 220 -14.89 -5.21 -6.49
C GLY A 220 -13.51 -5.48 -7.07
N ALA A 221 -13.43 -5.35 -8.38
CA ALA A 221 -12.17 -5.47 -9.11
C ALA A 221 -12.14 -4.54 -10.31
N ILE A 222 -10.93 -4.10 -10.66
CA ILE A 222 -10.65 -3.41 -11.91
C ILE A 222 -9.58 -4.18 -12.68
N ARG A 223 -9.64 -4.15 -14.00
CA ARG A 223 -8.52 -4.58 -14.84
C ARG A 223 -7.68 -3.36 -15.18
N ARG A 224 -6.36 -3.47 -14.96
CA ARG A 224 -5.40 -2.43 -15.33
C ARG A 224 -4.66 -2.90 -16.58
N ILE A 225 -4.88 -2.20 -17.69
CA ILE A 225 -4.29 -2.53 -18.98
C ILE A 225 -3.02 -1.69 -19.14
N PRO A 226 -1.85 -2.31 -19.40
CA PRO A 226 -0.62 -1.56 -19.59
C PRO A 226 -0.65 -0.74 -20.89
N MET A 227 0.19 0.29 -20.97
CA MET A 227 0.47 0.95 -22.25
C MET A 227 1.10 -0.04 -23.24
N LYS A 228 0.88 0.18 -24.54
CA LYS A 228 1.48 -0.64 -25.60
C LYS A 228 3.01 -0.74 -25.40
N GLY A 229 3.53 -1.96 -25.40
CA GLY A 229 4.94 -2.23 -25.15
C GLY A 229 5.39 -2.26 -23.70
N SER A 230 4.53 -1.88 -22.73
CA SER A 230 4.86 -1.95 -21.31
C SER A 230 4.53 -3.32 -20.71
N ILE A 231 5.32 -3.73 -19.73
CA ILE A 231 5.07 -4.89 -18.84
C ILE A 231 4.50 -4.49 -17.48
N VAL A 232 4.15 -3.20 -17.30
CA VAL A 232 3.66 -2.63 -16.04
C VAL A 232 2.27 -2.06 -16.27
N SER A 233 1.30 -2.55 -15.50
CA SER A 233 -0.12 -2.15 -15.61
C SER A 233 -0.53 -1.07 -14.59
N ASN A 234 0.38 -0.62 -13.76
CA ASN A 234 0.07 0.37 -12.71
C ASN A 234 -0.46 1.67 -13.31
N ILE A 235 -1.58 2.18 -12.79
CA ILE A 235 -2.22 3.42 -13.27
C ILE A 235 -1.23 4.59 -13.20
N GLY A 236 -0.46 4.72 -12.11
CA GLY A 236 0.60 5.73 -11.97
C GLY A 236 1.78 5.60 -12.95
N GLN A 237 1.82 4.51 -13.75
CA GLN A 237 2.78 4.28 -14.84
C GLN A 237 2.08 4.32 -16.22
N GLY A 238 0.91 4.96 -16.31
CA GLY A 238 0.16 5.14 -17.53
C GLY A 238 -0.81 3.98 -17.88
N GLY A 239 -0.96 3.00 -16.98
CA GLY A 239 -1.96 1.93 -17.17
C GLY A 239 -3.39 2.48 -17.14
N LYS A 240 -4.28 1.90 -17.95
CA LYS A 240 -5.70 2.26 -18.02
C LYS A 240 -6.55 1.32 -17.19
N ALA A 241 -7.36 1.86 -16.26
CA ALA A 241 -8.32 1.08 -15.50
C ALA A 241 -9.63 0.87 -16.29
N VAL A 242 -10.10 -0.37 -16.32
CA VAL A 242 -11.40 -0.73 -16.89
C VAL A 242 -12.19 -1.62 -15.93
N LYS A 243 -13.51 -1.55 -15.99
CA LYS A 243 -14.38 -2.41 -15.18
C LYS A 243 -14.15 -3.89 -15.55
N THR A 244 -14.18 -4.76 -14.56
CA THR A 244 -14.02 -6.20 -14.76
C THR A 244 -14.81 -7.00 -13.72
N ILE A 245 -15.06 -8.27 -14.03
CA ILE A 245 -15.61 -9.26 -13.11
C ILE A 245 -14.56 -10.33 -12.82
N LEU A 246 -14.66 -10.98 -11.67
CA LEU A 246 -13.79 -12.09 -11.28
C LEU A 246 -14.33 -13.41 -11.82
N THR A 247 -13.46 -14.24 -12.34
CA THR A 247 -13.77 -15.63 -12.65
C THR A 247 -13.96 -16.43 -11.36
N LYS A 248 -14.57 -17.62 -11.44
CA LYS A 248 -14.74 -18.52 -10.28
C LYS A 248 -13.40 -18.84 -9.60
N ARG A 249 -12.32 -19.05 -10.38
CA ARG A 249 -10.98 -19.30 -9.85
C ARG A 249 -10.39 -18.07 -9.13
N GLU A 250 -10.49 -16.89 -9.72
CA GLU A 250 -10.02 -15.64 -9.11
C GLU A 250 -10.80 -15.32 -7.83
N LEU A 251 -12.12 -15.54 -7.83
CA LEU A 251 -12.94 -15.36 -6.64
C LEU A 251 -12.54 -16.30 -5.50
N ARG A 252 -12.21 -17.58 -5.83
CA ARG A 252 -11.71 -18.54 -4.83
C ARG A 252 -10.40 -18.06 -4.20
N ILE A 253 -9.44 -17.62 -5.01
CA ILE A 253 -8.16 -17.06 -4.55
C ILE A 253 -8.40 -15.82 -3.69
N ALA A 254 -9.24 -14.90 -4.17
CA ALA A 254 -9.55 -13.68 -3.45
C ALA A 254 -10.21 -13.95 -2.08
N LYS A 255 -11.07 -14.98 -1.96
CA LYS A 255 -11.66 -15.39 -0.68
C LYS A 255 -10.63 -15.92 0.31
N ILE A 256 -9.64 -16.70 -0.14
CA ILE A 256 -8.54 -17.19 0.71
C ILE A 256 -7.76 -16.00 1.27
N VAL A 257 -7.33 -15.09 0.41
CA VAL A 257 -6.58 -13.88 0.81
C VAL A 257 -7.44 -12.98 1.71
N ALA A 258 -8.72 -12.78 1.38
CA ALA A 258 -9.62 -11.95 2.18
C ALA A 258 -9.82 -12.48 3.61
N SER A 259 -9.94 -13.81 3.76
CA SER A 259 -10.03 -14.46 5.07
C SER A 259 -8.77 -14.23 5.90
N ASP A 260 -7.59 -14.38 5.30
CA ASP A 260 -6.32 -14.17 5.98
C ASP A 260 -6.11 -12.69 6.36
N LEU A 261 -6.39 -11.75 5.46
CA LEU A 261 -6.34 -10.31 5.75
C LEU A 261 -7.26 -9.92 6.90
N LYS A 262 -8.49 -10.49 6.96
CA LYS A 262 -9.43 -10.27 8.06
C LYS A 262 -8.86 -10.76 9.39
N LYS A 263 -8.32 -11.99 9.41
CA LYS A 263 -7.66 -12.58 10.59
C LYS A 263 -6.51 -11.69 11.09
N ASN A 264 -5.76 -11.10 10.19
CA ASN A 264 -4.64 -10.22 10.46
C ASN A 264 -5.02 -8.73 10.59
N GLN A 265 -6.30 -8.40 10.80
CA GLN A 265 -6.80 -7.04 11.03
C GLN A 265 -6.42 -6.02 9.93
N ILE A 266 -6.14 -6.49 8.72
CA ILE A 266 -5.96 -5.63 7.55
C ILE A 266 -7.33 -5.29 6.97
N VAL A 267 -7.76 -4.06 7.20
CA VAL A 267 -9.09 -3.58 6.80
C VAL A 267 -9.12 -3.22 5.32
N PHE A 268 -8.07 -2.56 4.82
CA PHE A 268 -7.96 -2.15 3.41
C PHE A 268 -6.83 -2.89 2.72
N ALA A 269 -7.14 -3.61 1.63
CA ALA A 269 -6.18 -4.24 0.74
C ALA A 269 -6.66 -4.21 -0.72
#